data_f9733e5e53742c7cc6aa8161b114249c
#
_entry.id   f9733e5e53742c7cc6aa8161b114249c
#
_cell.length_a   1.000
_cell.length_b   1.000
_cell.length_c   1.000
_cell.angle_alpha   90.00
_cell.angle_beta   90.00
_cell.angle_gamma   90.00
#
_symmetry.space_group_name_H-M   'P 1'
#
loop_
_entity.id
_entity.type
_entity.pdbx_description
1 polymer ?
#
loop_
_entity_poly.entity_id
_entity_poly.type
_entity_poly.pdbx_seq_one_letter_code
_entity_poly.pdbx_strand_id
1 'polypeptide(L)'
;MALKVFSMPALPRVNGGIMRLLPIATTVLAAIVSILPLSIPGYASLTPAFTLMAAYHWTIYRPDLLPPLALFLIGLGGDLLVGAPVGVGALELLLVYTVVIGYRRYFVNRTFPFVWSGFTLLAACAMFGLWALHCLLDATLLDIRSTIFRAVLTVAFFPAASFLLGRTQRALMGEAQ
;
A
#
# COMPACT_ATOMS: atom_id res chain seq x y z
N MET A 1 22.78 16.85 30.94
CA MET A 1 21.76 17.28 29.97
C MET A 1 21.04 16.02 29.50
N ALA A 2 19.93 15.65 30.16
CA ALA A 2 19.27 14.36 29.98
C ALA A 2 18.39 14.43 28.72
N LEU A 3 18.65 13.56 27.74
CA LEU A 3 17.80 13.32 26.58
C LEU A 3 16.44 12.82 27.09
N LYS A 4 15.45 13.71 27.03
CA LYS A 4 14.05 13.39 27.28
C LYS A 4 13.62 12.41 26.18
N VAL A 5 13.64 11.12 26.46
CA VAL A 5 13.03 10.09 25.63
C VAL A 5 11.56 10.45 25.50
N PHE A 6 11.20 10.94 24.33
CA PHE A 6 9.82 11.30 24.00
C PHE A 6 9.01 10.00 23.97
N SER A 7 8.38 9.69 25.10
CA SER A 7 7.44 8.57 25.19
C SER A 7 6.26 8.88 24.27
N MET A 8 6.19 8.20 23.13
CA MET A 8 4.98 8.21 22.30
C MET A 8 3.80 7.78 23.18
N PRO A 9 2.67 8.50 23.12
CA PRO A 9 1.47 8.06 23.83
C PRO A 9 1.13 6.64 23.40
N ALA A 10 1.01 5.73 24.35
CA ALA A 10 0.57 4.37 24.13
C ALA A 10 -0.81 4.41 23.48
N LEU A 11 -0.90 3.95 22.22
CA LEU A 11 -2.19 3.85 21.53
C LEU A 11 -3.10 2.92 22.36
N PRO A 12 -4.39 3.25 22.51
CA PRO A 12 -5.31 2.42 23.28
C PRO A 12 -5.30 0.99 22.75
N ARG A 13 -5.12 0.02 23.65
CA ARG A 13 -5.16 -1.40 23.33
C ARG A 13 -6.55 -1.73 22.82
N VAL A 14 -6.65 -2.00 21.53
CA VAL A 14 -7.89 -2.46 20.91
C VAL A 14 -8.12 -3.91 21.35
N ASN A 15 -9.04 -4.09 22.28
CA ASN A 15 -9.52 -5.41 22.71
C ASN A 15 -10.48 -5.97 21.65
N GLY A 16 -9.96 -6.83 20.78
CA GLY A 16 -10.79 -7.56 19.82
C GLY A 16 -9.91 -8.19 18.74
N GLY A 17 -9.85 -9.51 18.68
CA GLY A 17 -9.11 -10.24 17.63
C GLY A 17 -9.53 -9.83 16.22
N ILE A 18 -10.81 -9.50 16.03
CA ILE A 18 -11.39 -9.05 14.75
C ILE A 18 -10.82 -7.70 14.30
N MET A 19 -10.65 -6.74 15.22
CA MET A 19 -10.10 -5.42 14.89
C MET A 19 -8.63 -5.48 14.46
N ARG A 20 -7.86 -6.47 14.94
CA ARG A 20 -6.47 -6.67 14.53
C ARG A 20 -6.33 -7.22 13.12
N LEU A 21 -7.33 -7.98 12.66
CA LEU A 21 -7.33 -8.59 11.33
C LEU A 21 -7.82 -7.62 10.23
N LEU A 22 -8.46 -6.51 10.59
CA LEU A 22 -9.05 -5.58 9.63
C LEU A 22 -8.04 -5.02 8.61
N PRO A 23 -6.85 -4.51 9.02
CA PRO A 23 -5.86 -4.00 8.06
C PRO A 23 -5.38 -5.10 7.11
N ILE A 24 -5.17 -6.31 7.62
CA ILE A 24 -4.77 -7.46 6.81
C ILE A 24 -5.90 -7.84 5.85
N ALA A 25 -7.14 -7.97 6.35
CA ALA A 25 -8.30 -8.34 5.53
C ALA A 25 -8.59 -7.33 4.42
N THR A 26 -8.54 -6.03 4.72
CA THR A 26 -8.74 -4.97 3.72
C THR A 26 -7.59 -4.91 2.70
N THR A 27 -6.36 -5.19 3.12
CA THR A 27 -5.21 -5.25 2.20
C THR A 27 -5.29 -6.50 1.30
N VAL A 28 -5.72 -7.65 1.84
CA VAL A 28 -5.98 -8.86 1.05
C VAL A 28 -7.13 -8.62 0.07
N LEU A 29 -8.22 -7.99 0.50
CA LEU A 29 -9.33 -7.63 -0.38
C LEU A 29 -8.86 -6.69 -1.51
N ALA A 30 -8.05 -5.69 -1.18
CA ALA A 30 -7.44 -4.80 -2.15
C ALA A 30 -6.53 -5.55 -3.13
N ALA A 31 -5.79 -6.57 -2.68
CA ALA A 31 -4.99 -7.44 -3.55
C ALA A 31 -5.87 -8.24 -4.51
N ILE A 32 -6.95 -8.84 -4.02
CA ILE A 32 -7.90 -9.57 -4.87
C ILE A 32 -8.53 -8.64 -5.92
N VAL A 33 -8.95 -7.44 -5.52
CA VAL A 33 -9.51 -6.45 -6.45
C VAL A 33 -8.47 -5.98 -7.48
N SER A 34 -7.20 -5.88 -7.10
CA SER A 34 -6.11 -5.52 -8.02
C SER A 34 -5.84 -6.59 -9.08
N ILE A 35 -6.20 -7.85 -8.82
CA ILE A 35 -6.03 -8.98 -9.75
C ILE A 35 -7.19 -9.05 -10.76
N LEU A 36 -8.38 -8.51 -10.40
CA LEU A 36 -9.52 -8.52 -11.30
C LEU A 36 -9.20 -7.67 -12.55
N PRO A 37 -9.12 -8.28 -13.74
CA PRO A 37 -8.80 -7.53 -14.93
C PRO A 37 -9.98 -6.61 -15.27
N LEU A 38 -9.78 -5.32 -15.15
CA LEU A 38 -10.65 -4.33 -15.80
C LEU A 38 -10.31 -4.35 -17.29
N SER A 39 -10.83 -5.37 -17.99
CA SER A 39 -10.58 -5.59 -19.41
C SER A 39 -11.27 -4.52 -20.23
N ILE A 40 -10.57 -3.44 -20.52
CA ILE A 40 -10.99 -2.49 -21.55
C ILE A 40 -10.47 -3.03 -22.87
N PRO A 41 -11.33 -3.35 -23.87
CA PRO A 41 -10.89 -3.85 -25.16
C PRO A 41 -9.86 -2.90 -25.80
N GLY A 42 -8.66 -3.41 -26.12
CA GLY A 42 -7.59 -2.63 -26.74
C GLY A 42 -6.53 -2.08 -25.77
N TYR A 43 -6.70 -2.23 -24.46
CA TYR A 43 -5.68 -1.86 -23.46
C TYR A 43 -5.35 -3.08 -22.60
N ALA A 44 -4.05 -3.32 -22.37
CA ALA A 44 -3.61 -4.30 -21.38
C ALA A 44 -4.25 -4.00 -20.03
N SER A 45 -4.54 -5.02 -19.22
CA SER A 45 -5.25 -4.90 -17.93
C SER A 45 -4.74 -3.75 -17.06
N LEU A 46 -5.47 -2.64 -17.07
CA LEU A 46 -5.09 -1.39 -16.42
C LEU A 46 -5.73 -1.32 -15.03
N THR A 47 -5.34 -2.21 -14.15
CA THR A 47 -5.83 -2.19 -12.76
C THR A 47 -4.97 -1.28 -11.90
N PRO A 48 -5.58 -0.30 -11.19
CA PRO A 48 -4.87 0.47 -10.17
C PRO A 48 -4.28 -0.44 -9.09
N ALA A 49 -3.14 -0.08 -8.53
CA ALA A 49 -2.50 -0.85 -7.47
C ALA A 49 -3.18 -0.63 -6.11
N PHE A 50 -4.39 -1.17 -5.93
CA PHE A 50 -5.15 -1.03 -4.68
C PHE A 50 -4.42 -1.61 -3.48
N THR A 51 -3.66 -2.69 -3.68
CA THR A 51 -2.80 -3.28 -2.63
C THR A 51 -1.80 -2.27 -2.10
N LEU A 52 -1.14 -1.53 -3.00
CA LEU A 52 -0.17 -0.51 -2.65
C LEU A 52 -0.82 0.65 -1.88
N MET A 53 -2.02 1.08 -2.30
CA MET A 53 -2.79 2.11 -1.59
C MET A 53 -3.16 1.69 -0.18
N ALA A 54 -3.65 0.44 -0.01
CA ALA A 54 -4.01 -0.10 1.29
C ALA A 54 -2.79 -0.25 2.19
N ALA A 55 -1.69 -0.83 1.67
CA ALA A 55 -0.44 -0.98 2.40
C ALA A 55 0.12 0.36 2.89
N TYR A 56 0.15 1.39 2.01
CA TYR A 56 0.59 2.74 2.37
C TYR A 56 -0.29 3.34 3.46
N HIS A 57 -1.62 3.30 3.30
CA HIS A 57 -2.57 3.86 4.27
C HIS A 57 -2.39 3.24 5.66
N TRP A 58 -2.41 1.91 5.75
CA TRP A 58 -2.30 1.23 7.04
C TRP A 58 -0.92 1.40 7.68
N THR A 59 0.16 1.43 6.90
CA THR A 59 1.52 1.64 7.41
C THR A 59 1.68 3.04 8.03
N ILE A 60 1.01 4.07 7.52
CA ILE A 60 1.03 5.40 8.13
C ILE A 60 0.23 5.41 9.43
N TYR A 61 -1.02 4.93 9.39
CA TYR A 61 -1.95 5.14 10.49
C TYR A 61 -1.86 4.06 11.57
N ARG A 62 -1.66 2.79 11.20
CA ARG A 62 -1.65 1.65 12.14
C ARG A 62 -0.63 0.56 11.73
N PRO A 63 0.67 0.85 11.76
CA PRO A 63 1.71 -0.13 11.39
C PRO A 63 1.77 -1.32 12.35
N ASP A 64 1.32 -1.13 13.58
CA ASP A 64 1.21 -2.16 14.62
C ASP A 64 0.26 -3.31 14.24
N LEU A 65 -0.72 -3.04 13.36
CA LEU A 65 -1.72 -4.01 12.92
C LEU A 65 -1.41 -4.63 11.54
N LEU A 66 -0.42 -4.11 10.83
CA LEU A 66 0.01 -4.62 9.53
C LEU A 66 1.50 -4.97 9.59
N PRO A 67 1.86 -6.16 10.11
CA PRO A 67 3.25 -6.57 10.20
C PRO A 67 3.87 -6.77 8.81
N PRO A 68 5.19 -6.56 8.65
CA PRO A 68 5.87 -6.72 7.36
C PRO A 68 5.74 -8.14 6.80
N LEU A 69 5.63 -9.15 7.67
CA LEU A 69 5.39 -10.53 7.24
C LEU A 69 4.04 -10.69 6.53
N ALA A 70 2.99 -9.99 6.98
CA ALA A 70 1.69 -10.04 6.31
C ALA A 70 1.78 -9.40 4.92
N LEU A 71 2.47 -8.27 4.78
CA LEU A 71 2.71 -7.62 3.49
C LEU A 71 3.52 -8.50 2.54
N PHE A 72 4.54 -9.18 3.06
CA PHE A 72 5.33 -10.15 2.30
C PHE A 72 4.45 -11.26 1.74
N LEU A 73 3.62 -11.89 2.59
CA LEU A 73 2.73 -12.98 2.18
C LEU A 73 1.65 -12.52 1.20
N ILE A 74 1.11 -11.30 1.39
CA ILE A 74 0.12 -10.72 0.46
C ILE A 74 0.76 -10.45 -0.91
N GLY A 75 1.96 -9.87 -0.93
CA GLY A 75 2.69 -9.62 -2.18
C GLY A 75 3.05 -10.92 -2.89
N LEU A 76 3.58 -11.89 -2.16
CA LEU A 76 3.93 -13.22 -2.70
C LEU A 76 2.69 -13.95 -3.27
N GLY A 77 1.57 -13.91 -2.54
CA GLY A 77 0.30 -14.45 -3.01
C GLY A 77 -0.20 -13.76 -4.29
N GLY A 78 -0.06 -12.43 -4.36
CA GLY A 78 -0.39 -11.66 -5.56
C GLY A 78 0.44 -12.06 -6.77
N ASP A 79 1.76 -12.19 -6.60
CA ASP A 79 2.68 -12.61 -7.66
C ASP A 79 2.30 -13.99 -8.21
N LEU A 80 2.01 -14.95 -7.32
CA LEU A 80 1.61 -16.31 -7.71
C LEU A 80 0.28 -16.33 -8.48
N LEU A 81 -0.69 -15.49 -8.09
CA LEU A 81 -2.00 -15.45 -8.74
C LEU A 81 -1.95 -14.78 -10.12
N VAL A 82 -1.04 -13.81 -10.31
CA VAL A 82 -0.89 -13.08 -11.60
C VAL A 82 0.12 -13.78 -12.52
N GLY A 83 0.89 -14.74 -12.00
CA GLY A 83 1.98 -15.40 -12.76
C GLY A 83 3.18 -14.47 -12.99
N ALA A 84 3.36 -13.48 -12.13
CA ALA A 84 4.54 -12.60 -12.15
C ALA A 84 5.77 -13.30 -11.55
N PRO A 85 6.99 -12.80 -11.79
CA PRO A 85 8.17 -13.31 -11.10
C PRO A 85 7.99 -13.26 -9.59
N VAL A 86 8.10 -14.42 -8.95
CA VAL A 86 7.80 -14.61 -7.54
C VAL A 86 8.70 -13.73 -6.66
N GLY A 87 8.08 -12.94 -5.80
CA GLY A 87 8.79 -12.07 -4.85
C GLY A 87 8.91 -10.61 -5.27
N VAL A 88 8.63 -10.27 -6.51
CA VAL A 88 8.74 -8.88 -7.02
C VAL A 88 7.69 -7.98 -6.37
N GLY A 89 6.43 -8.40 -6.33
CA GLY A 89 5.37 -7.67 -5.63
C GLY A 89 5.56 -7.67 -4.11
N ALA A 90 6.07 -8.76 -3.55
CA ALA A 90 6.44 -8.79 -2.13
C ALA A 90 7.54 -7.78 -1.81
N LEU A 91 8.56 -7.67 -2.67
CA LEU A 91 9.63 -6.69 -2.55
C LEU A 91 9.08 -5.25 -2.62
N GLU A 92 8.17 -4.98 -3.58
CA GLU A 92 7.50 -3.68 -3.71
C GLU A 92 6.82 -3.26 -2.39
N LEU A 93 5.98 -4.13 -1.85
CA LEU A 93 5.25 -3.82 -0.62
C LEU A 93 6.16 -3.63 0.58
N LEU A 94 7.23 -4.42 0.69
CA LEU A 94 8.22 -4.28 1.77
C LEU A 94 9.06 -3.01 1.63
N LEU A 95 9.46 -2.62 0.42
CA LEU A 95 10.16 -1.35 0.19
C LEU A 95 9.28 -0.17 0.58
N VAL A 96 8.01 -0.17 0.13
CA VAL A 96 7.03 0.86 0.51
C VAL A 96 6.85 0.91 2.02
N TYR A 97 6.67 -0.24 2.67
CA TYR A 97 6.55 -0.33 4.12
C TYR A 97 7.78 0.28 4.82
N THR A 98 8.99 -0.10 4.42
CA THR A 98 10.25 0.35 5.05
C THR A 98 10.41 1.86 4.92
N VAL A 99 10.16 2.41 3.72
CA VAL A 99 10.25 3.85 3.49
C VAL A 99 9.21 4.59 4.32
N VAL A 100 7.95 4.13 4.31
CA VAL A 100 6.87 4.78 5.05
C VAL A 100 7.12 4.76 6.55
N ILE A 101 7.57 3.65 7.12
CA ILE A 101 7.92 3.55 8.55
C ILE A 101 9.04 4.53 8.90
N GLY A 102 10.09 4.62 8.08
CA GLY A 102 11.21 5.53 8.30
C GLY A 102 10.78 7.00 8.35
N TYR A 103 9.84 7.38 7.50
CA TYR A 103 9.36 8.75 7.37
C TYR A 103 8.00 9.01 8.02
N ARG A 104 7.40 8.02 8.71
CA ARG A 104 6.05 8.08 9.30
C ARG A 104 5.81 9.33 10.13
N ARG A 105 6.79 9.75 10.92
CA ARG A 105 6.69 10.95 11.77
C ARG A 105 6.36 12.23 11.01
N TYR A 106 6.72 12.29 9.72
CA TYR A 106 6.43 13.45 8.87
C TYR A 106 5.03 13.40 8.26
N PHE A 107 4.39 12.23 8.17
CA PHE A 107 3.06 12.03 7.59
C PHE A 107 1.95 12.09 8.64
N VAL A 108 2.22 11.63 9.86
CA VAL A 108 1.26 11.68 10.97
C VAL A 108 1.00 13.13 11.34
N ASN A 109 -0.28 13.52 11.45
CA ASN A 109 -0.74 14.89 11.75
C ASN A 109 -0.55 15.91 10.61
N ARG A 110 -0.31 15.47 9.39
CA ARG A 110 -0.27 16.36 8.21
C ARG A 110 -1.60 16.37 7.46
N THR A 111 -1.79 17.42 6.68
CA THR A 111 -2.96 17.57 5.81
C THR A 111 -2.98 16.49 4.73
N PHE A 112 -4.19 16.11 4.29
CA PHE A 112 -4.38 15.09 3.25
C PHE A 112 -3.53 15.34 1.98
N PRO A 113 -3.42 16.57 1.43
CA PRO A 113 -2.59 16.83 0.25
C PRO A 113 -1.12 16.44 0.45
N PHE A 114 -0.57 16.60 1.65
CA PHE A 114 0.79 16.21 1.96
C PHE A 114 0.96 14.68 1.94
N VAL A 115 0.01 13.94 2.52
CA VAL A 115 -0.01 12.47 2.49
C VAL A 115 -0.18 11.97 1.05
N TRP A 116 -1.01 12.63 0.25
CA TRP A 116 -1.23 12.29 -1.15
C TRP A 116 0.02 12.54 -2.01
N SER A 117 0.71 13.68 -1.83
CA SER A 117 1.95 13.95 -2.55
C SER A 117 3.06 12.93 -2.20
N GLY A 118 3.16 12.55 -0.93
CA GLY A 118 4.07 11.49 -0.49
C GLY A 118 3.74 10.14 -1.13
N PHE A 119 2.45 9.79 -1.21
CA PHE A 119 2.00 8.59 -1.93
C PHE A 119 2.36 8.65 -3.41
N THR A 120 2.12 9.79 -4.07
CA THR A 120 2.41 9.98 -5.50
C THR A 120 3.88 9.72 -5.80
N LEU A 121 4.78 10.33 -5.02
CA LEU A 121 6.22 10.14 -5.19
C LEU A 121 6.62 8.68 -4.97
N LEU A 122 6.14 8.08 -3.91
CA LEU A 122 6.49 6.72 -3.51
C LEU A 122 5.92 5.69 -4.50
N ALA A 123 4.67 5.84 -4.95
CA ALA A 123 4.05 4.98 -5.94
C ALA A 123 4.76 5.08 -7.29
N ALA A 124 5.13 6.29 -7.72
CA ALA A 124 5.94 6.49 -8.92
C ALA A 124 7.28 5.76 -8.80
N CYS A 125 8.05 5.98 -7.73
CA CYS A 125 9.33 5.31 -7.52
C CYS A 125 9.19 3.79 -7.49
N ALA A 126 8.18 3.25 -6.81
CA ALA A 126 7.94 1.81 -6.72
C ALA A 126 7.59 1.22 -8.10
N MET A 127 6.65 1.81 -8.83
CA MET A 127 6.21 1.30 -10.13
C MET A 127 7.29 1.41 -11.21
N PHE A 128 8.02 2.51 -11.26
CA PHE A 128 9.14 2.63 -12.19
C PHE A 128 10.31 1.74 -11.80
N GLY A 129 10.57 1.57 -10.51
CA GLY A 129 11.57 0.62 -10.01
C GLY A 129 11.24 -0.82 -10.42
N LEU A 130 9.97 -1.24 -10.28
CA LEU A 130 9.51 -2.54 -10.74
C LEU A 130 9.57 -2.70 -12.24
N TRP A 131 9.17 -1.69 -13.00
CA TRP A 131 9.29 -1.70 -14.45
C TRP A 131 10.75 -1.92 -14.87
N ALA A 132 11.68 -1.18 -14.27
CA ALA A 132 13.10 -1.34 -14.55
C ALA A 132 13.63 -2.73 -14.16
N LEU A 133 13.15 -3.26 -13.03
CA LEU A 133 13.51 -4.62 -12.58
C LEU A 133 13.00 -5.68 -13.55
N HIS A 134 11.74 -5.59 -14.03
CA HIS A 134 11.21 -6.51 -15.05
C HIS A 134 11.98 -6.42 -16.35
N CYS A 135 12.27 -5.20 -16.84
CA CYS A 135 13.09 -5.03 -18.04
C CYS A 135 14.48 -5.68 -17.91
N LEU A 136 15.05 -5.65 -16.71
CA LEU A 136 16.36 -6.27 -16.43
C LEU A 136 16.28 -7.81 -16.38
N LEU A 137 15.21 -8.34 -15.77
CA LEU A 137 15.03 -9.78 -15.60
C LEU A 137 14.67 -10.47 -16.92
N ASP A 138 13.77 -9.86 -17.69
CA ASP A 138 13.28 -10.43 -18.94
C ASP A 138 14.17 -10.07 -20.15
N ALA A 139 15.19 -9.23 -19.97
CA ALA A 139 16.06 -8.69 -21.03
C ALA A 139 15.26 -8.08 -22.21
N THR A 140 14.05 -7.59 -21.95
CA THR A 140 13.13 -7.01 -22.94
C THR A 140 12.66 -5.64 -22.48
N LEU A 141 12.52 -4.70 -23.42
CA LEU A 141 11.95 -3.40 -23.13
C LEU A 141 10.42 -3.50 -23.11
N LEU A 142 9.86 -3.54 -21.91
CA LEU A 142 8.40 -3.50 -21.71
C LEU A 142 7.86 -2.10 -22.05
N ASP A 143 6.64 -2.04 -22.59
CA ASP A 143 6.01 -0.76 -22.93
C ASP A 143 5.77 0.09 -21.65
N ILE A 144 6.54 1.17 -21.55
CA ILE A 144 6.47 2.12 -20.44
C ILE A 144 5.09 2.81 -20.32
N ARG A 145 4.33 2.88 -21.42
CA ARG A 145 3.01 3.54 -21.43
C ARG A 145 2.03 2.87 -20.47
N SER A 146 2.03 1.54 -20.40
CA SER A 146 1.20 0.79 -19.46
C SER A 146 1.52 1.12 -18.01
N THR A 147 2.81 1.23 -17.67
CA THR A 147 3.29 1.61 -16.34
C THR A 147 2.88 3.04 -15.97
N ILE A 148 3.05 3.99 -16.89
CA ILE A 148 2.66 5.39 -16.67
C ILE A 148 1.15 5.46 -16.43
N PHE A 149 0.35 4.82 -17.27
CA PHE A 149 -1.11 4.86 -17.15
C PHE A 149 -1.59 4.22 -15.83
N ARG A 150 -1.01 3.08 -15.46
CA ARG A 150 -1.26 2.43 -14.16
C ARG A 150 -0.89 3.32 -12.99
N ALA A 151 0.25 4.02 -13.05
CA ALA A 151 0.68 4.95 -12.02
C ALA A 151 -0.29 6.14 -11.88
N VAL A 152 -0.70 6.75 -13.00
CA VAL A 152 -1.68 7.85 -13.00
C VAL A 152 -3.02 7.41 -12.41
N LEU A 153 -3.54 6.24 -12.82
CA LEU A 153 -4.76 5.68 -12.25
C LEU A 153 -4.62 5.43 -10.75
N THR A 154 -3.51 4.84 -10.33
CA THR A 154 -3.24 4.56 -8.90
C THR A 154 -3.25 5.85 -8.08
N VAL A 155 -2.58 6.89 -8.55
CA VAL A 155 -2.56 8.20 -7.87
C VAL A 155 -3.93 8.87 -7.87
N ALA A 156 -4.68 8.78 -8.96
CA ALA A 156 -6.02 9.36 -9.08
C ALA A 156 -7.05 8.66 -8.17
N PHE A 157 -6.96 7.34 -8.02
CA PHE A 157 -7.86 6.57 -7.16
C PHE A 157 -7.49 6.60 -5.67
N PHE A 158 -6.27 7.03 -5.32
CA PHE A 158 -5.82 7.08 -3.93
C PHE A 158 -6.74 7.89 -3.00
N PRO A 159 -7.26 9.09 -3.35
CA PRO A 159 -8.17 9.83 -2.49
C PRO A 159 -9.43 9.04 -2.13
N ALA A 160 -10.03 8.35 -3.12
CA ALA A 160 -11.22 7.53 -2.92
C ALA A 160 -10.91 6.31 -2.02
N ALA A 161 -9.81 5.60 -2.30
CA ALA A 161 -9.37 4.47 -1.50
C ALA A 161 -9.04 4.89 -0.06
N SER A 162 -8.32 5.98 0.13
CA SER A 162 -7.98 6.52 1.44
C SER A 162 -9.21 6.96 2.24
N PHE A 163 -10.21 7.57 1.57
CA PHE A 163 -11.48 7.92 2.19
C PHE A 163 -12.25 6.68 2.67
N LEU A 164 -12.33 5.65 1.83
CA LEU A 164 -13.00 4.39 2.15
C LEU A 164 -12.32 3.69 3.33
N LEU A 165 -11.00 3.54 3.28
CA LEU A 165 -10.21 2.94 4.35
C LEU A 165 -10.30 3.74 5.66
N GLY A 166 -10.26 5.07 5.57
CA GLY A 166 -10.44 5.95 6.73
C GLY A 166 -11.85 5.87 7.33
N ARG A 167 -12.88 5.62 6.50
CA ARG A 167 -14.24 5.41 6.98
C ARG A 167 -14.39 4.05 7.70
N THR A 168 -13.84 2.98 7.15
CA THR A 168 -13.82 1.68 7.82
C THR A 168 -13.05 1.73 9.13
N GLN A 169 -11.92 2.43 9.15
CA GLN A 169 -11.14 2.65 10.37
C GLN A 169 -11.96 3.37 11.45
N ARG A 170 -12.68 4.44 11.09
CA ARG A 170 -13.50 5.21 12.05
C ARG A 170 -14.73 4.45 12.53
N ALA A 171 -15.42 3.73 11.65
CA ALA A 171 -16.60 2.95 12.01
C ALA A 171 -16.27 1.89 13.07
N LEU A 172 -15.13 1.24 12.96
CA LEU A 172 -14.73 0.17 13.89
C LEU A 172 -14.01 0.66 15.15
N MET A 173 -13.42 1.88 15.13
CA MET A 173 -12.86 2.48 16.34
C MET A 173 -13.86 3.35 17.10
N GLY A 174 -14.94 3.81 16.44
CA GLY A 174 -16.01 4.60 17.07
C GLY A 174 -16.97 3.77 17.92
N GLU A 175 -17.06 2.46 17.68
CA GLU A 175 -17.88 1.55 18.51
C GLU A 175 -17.18 1.09 19.81
N ALA A 176 -15.92 1.53 20.03
CA ALA A 176 -15.11 1.15 21.19
C ALA A 176 -15.03 2.27 22.26
N GLN A 177 -15.88 3.30 22.18
CA GLN A 177 -16.05 4.31 23.23
C GLN A 177 -17.41 4.10 23.97
#